data_d590e2e404e682482e616bdcf450c273
#
_entry.id   d590e2e404e682482e616bdcf450c273
#
_cell.length_a   1.000
_cell.length_b   1.000
_cell.length_c   1.000
_cell.angle_alpha   90.00
_cell.angle_beta   90.00
_cell.angle_gamma   90.00
#
_symmetry.space_group_name_H-M   'P 1'
#
loop_
_entity.id
_entity.type
_entity.pdbx_description
1 polymer ?
#
loop_
_entity_poly.entity_id
_entity_poly.type
_entity_poly.pdbx_seq_one_letter_code
_entity_poly.pdbx_strand_id
1 'polypeptide(L)' 'MKKQELIHLHGLLAEVRNQYEIRNDGSIEIPDYEKTGVHPTSIHHSKTAHMEAVFELTDGLTDAMKDEEAELTPHVR' A
#
# COMPACT_ATOMS: atom_id res chain seq x y z
N MET A 1 -11.72 -0.40 -14.45
CA MET A 1 -10.71 -1.44 -14.23
C MET A 1 -11.40 -2.76 -13.93
N LYS A 2 -10.95 -3.83 -14.54
CA LYS A 2 -11.52 -5.15 -14.29
C LYS A 2 -11.00 -5.69 -12.96
N LYS A 3 -11.76 -6.63 -12.38
CA LYS A 3 -11.39 -7.20 -11.10
C LYS A 3 -9.98 -7.82 -11.14
N GLN A 4 -9.67 -8.53 -12.23
CA GLN A 4 -8.36 -9.17 -12.36
C GLN A 4 -7.23 -8.14 -12.36
N GLU A 5 -7.45 -7.02 -13.03
CA GLU A 5 -6.46 -5.94 -13.07
C GLU A 5 -6.28 -5.34 -11.67
N LEU A 6 -7.39 -5.22 -10.96
CA LEU A 6 -7.36 -4.65 -9.63
C LEU A 6 -6.64 -5.55 -8.64
N ILE A 7 -6.85 -6.87 -8.76
CA ILE A 7 -6.14 -7.84 -7.94
C ILE A 7 -4.64 -7.78 -8.24
N HIS A 8 -4.30 -7.66 -9.52
CA HIS A 8 -2.91 -7.54 -9.92
C HIS A 8 -2.28 -6.27 -9.34
N LEU A 9 -2.99 -5.16 -9.43
CA LEU A 9 -2.52 -3.90 -8.87
C LEU A 9 -2.33 -4.02 -7.36
N HIS A 10 -3.28 -4.68 -6.68
CA HIS A 10 -3.18 -4.90 -5.24
C HIS A 10 -1.90 -5.67 -4.91
N GLY A 11 -1.60 -6.70 -5.70
CA GLY A 11 -0.37 -7.47 -5.50
C GLY A 11 0.89 -6.65 -5.71
N LEU A 12 0.88 -5.80 -6.74
CA LEU A 12 2.02 -4.93 -7.01
C LEU A 12 2.25 -3.94 -5.88
N LEU A 13 1.18 -3.36 -5.35
CA LEU A 13 1.30 -2.43 -4.24
C LEU A 13 1.79 -3.12 -2.97
N ALA A 14 1.35 -4.34 -2.74
CA ALA A 14 1.81 -5.12 -1.60
C ALA A 14 3.31 -5.39 -1.73
N GLU A 15 3.78 -5.65 -2.94
CA GLU A 15 5.20 -5.86 -3.19
C GLU A 15 5.99 -4.57 -2.99
N VAL A 16 5.45 -3.45 -3.44
CA VAL A 16 6.09 -2.14 -3.21
C VAL A 16 6.25 -1.90 -1.72
N ARG A 17 5.21 -2.18 -0.94
CA ARG A 17 5.27 -2.05 0.51
C ARG A 17 6.38 -2.93 1.09
N ASN A 18 6.44 -4.17 0.64
CA ASN A 18 7.42 -5.12 1.14
C ASN A 18 8.85 -4.63 0.83
N GLN A 19 9.09 -4.18 -0.39
CA GLN A 19 10.40 -3.67 -0.76
C GLN A 19 10.78 -2.42 0.02
N TYR A 20 9.79 -1.56 0.26
CA TYR A 20 10.01 -0.35 1.03
C TYR A 20 10.39 -0.69 2.47
N GLU A 21 9.71 -1.66 3.06
CA GLU A 21 10.01 -2.09 4.42
C GLU A 21 11.42 -2.67 4.51
N ILE A 22 11.81 -3.48 3.53
CA ILE A 22 13.14 -4.06 3.52
C ILE A 22 14.19 -2.97 3.41
N ARG A 23 13.98 -2.03 2.51
CA ARG A 23 14.96 -0.96 2.28
C ARG A 23 15.14 -0.08 3.50
N ASN A 24 14.08 0.17 4.22
CA ASN A 24 14.11 1.08 5.37
C ASN A 24 14.26 0.34 6.71
N ASP A 25 14.41 -0.98 6.65
CA ASP A 25 14.65 -1.79 7.84
C ASP A 25 13.58 -1.57 8.91
N GLY A 26 12.33 -1.57 8.50
CA GLY A 26 11.22 -1.40 9.41
C GLY A 26 9.90 -1.67 8.76
N SER A 27 8.86 -1.80 9.56
CA SER A 27 7.51 -2.07 9.10
C SER A 27 6.73 -0.81 8.87
N ILE A 28 5.89 -0.83 7.86
CA ILE A 28 4.93 0.24 7.62
C ILE A 28 3.59 -0.27 8.14
N GLU A 29 3.01 0.47 9.09
CA GLU A 29 1.69 0.09 9.60
C GLU A 29 0.63 0.93 8.93
N ILE A 30 -0.36 0.25 8.36
CA ILE A 30 -1.47 0.88 7.67
C ILE A 30 -2.74 0.30 8.27
N PRO A 31 -3.18 0.82 9.44
CA PRO A 31 -4.32 0.22 10.14
C PRO A 31 -5.59 0.17 9.32
N ASP A 32 -5.85 1.20 8.52
CA ASP A 32 -7.07 1.22 7.71
C ASP A 32 -7.04 0.13 6.65
N TYR A 33 -5.87 -0.14 6.08
CA TYR A 33 -5.73 -1.24 5.14
C TYR A 33 -5.94 -2.58 5.84
N GLU A 34 -5.35 -2.74 7.02
CA GLU A 34 -5.48 -3.99 7.77
C GLU A 34 -6.94 -4.26 8.12
N LYS A 35 -7.70 -3.21 8.40
CA LYS A 35 -9.12 -3.35 8.75
C LYS A 35 -9.94 -3.88 7.59
N THR A 36 -9.50 -3.70 6.35
CA THR A 36 -10.26 -4.22 5.21
C THR A 36 -10.30 -5.73 5.20
N GLY A 37 -9.28 -6.38 5.77
CA GLY A 37 -9.19 -7.82 5.77
C GLY A 37 -8.99 -8.42 4.39
N VAL A 38 -8.67 -7.60 3.40
CA VAL A 38 -8.51 -8.05 2.01
C VAL A 38 -7.04 -8.10 1.67
N HIS A 39 -6.60 -9.24 1.15
CA HIS A 39 -5.21 -9.42 0.73
C HIS A 39 -5.17 -9.61 -0.79
N PRO A 40 -3.99 -9.45 -1.41
CA PRO A 40 -3.89 -9.67 -2.86
C PRO A 40 -4.35 -11.05 -3.28
N THR A 41 -4.23 -12.03 -2.38
CA THR A 41 -4.64 -13.40 -2.66
C THR A 41 -6.09 -13.67 -2.32
N SER A 42 -6.82 -12.66 -1.85
CA SER A 42 -8.23 -12.81 -1.47
C SER A 42 -9.11 -12.75 -2.71
N ILE A 43 -8.98 -13.73 -3.58
CA ILE A 43 -9.66 -13.71 -4.88
C ILE A 43 -11.18 -13.83 -4.76
N HIS A 44 -11.67 -14.26 -3.62
CA HIS A 44 -13.12 -14.40 -3.40
C HIS A 44 -13.78 -13.08 -3.02
N HIS A 45 -13.01 -12.09 -2.64
CA HIS A 45 -13.57 -10.79 -2.29
C HIS A 45 -13.98 -10.03 -3.56
N SER A 46 -14.95 -9.13 -3.41
CA SER A 46 -15.50 -8.41 -4.53
C SER A 46 -14.49 -7.40 -5.08
N LYS A 47 -14.79 -6.92 -6.29
CA LYS A 47 -14.01 -5.86 -6.91
C LYS A 47 -13.97 -4.62 -6.01
N THR A 48 -15.12 -4.28 -5.41
CA THR A 48 -15.20 -3.12 -4.53
C THR A 48 -14.31 -3.29 -3.30
N ALA A 49 -14.29 -4.50 -2.74
CA ALA A 49 -13.46 -4.77 -1.57
C ALA A 49 -11.99 -4.59 -1.91
N HIS A 50 -11.55 -5.09 -3.07
CA HIS A 50 -10.17 -4.90 -3.50
C HIS A 50 -9.86 -3.45 -3.78
N MET A 51 -10.84 -2.71 -4.33
CA MET A 51 -10.65 -1.29 -4.61
C MET A 51 -10.42 -0.51 -3.31
N GLU A 52 -11.21 -0.80 -2.28
CA GLU A 52 -11.01 -0.16 -0.99
C GLU A 52 -9.64 -0.48 -0.42
N ALA A 53 -9.24 -1.75 -0.51
CA ALA A 53 -7.94 -2.16 0.00
C ALA A 53 -6.82 -1.45 -0.75
N VAL A 54 -6.94 -1.31 -2.07
CA VAL A 54 -5.94 -0.62 -2.88
C VAL A 54 -5.85 0.86 -2.48
N PHE A 55 -6.99 1.50 -2.26
CA PHE A 55 -6.99 2.90 -1.83
C PHE A 55 -6.29 3.07 -0.50
N GLU A 56 -6.62 2.23 0.48
CA GLU A 56 -6.03 2.36 1.81
C GLU A 56 -4.53 2.07 1.76
N LEU A 57 -4.14 1.07 0.99
CA LEU A 57 -2.74 0.72 0.86
C LEU A 57 -1.95 1.84 0.18
N THR A 58 -2.51 2.40 -0.89
CA THR A 58 -1.88 3.49 -1.61
C THR A 58 -1.73 4.71 -0.71
N ASP A 59 -2.78 5.04 0.04
CA ASP A 59 -2.77 6.19 0.93
C ASP A 59 -1.72 6.03 2.01
N GLY A 60 -1.66 4.85 2.63
CA GLY A 60 -0.68 4.58 3.67
C GLY A 60 0.75 4.61 3.15
N LEU A 61 0.97 4.04 1.97
CA LEU A 61 2.30 4.06 1.36
C LEU A 61 2.72 5.48 1.00
N THR A 62 1.79 6.26 0.48
CA THR A 62 2.08 7.64 0.11
C THR A 62 2.47 8.46 1.33
N ASP A 63 1.76 8.26 2.44
CA ASP A 63 2.08 8.97 3.68
C ASP A 63 3.47 8.59 4.19
N ALA A 64 3.79 7.30 4.14
CA ALA A 64 5.10 6.84 4.58
C ALA A 64 6.22 7.43 3.72
N MET A 65 5.99 7.50 2.43
CA MET A 65 6.98 8.05 1.50
C MET A 65 7.15 9.56 1.69
N LYS A 66 6.07 10.26 2.01
CA LYS A 66 6.15 11.68 2.29
C LYS A 66 7.00 11.97 3.52
N ASP A 67 6.81 11.16 4.56
CA ASP A 67 7.58 11.34 5.78
C ASP A 67 9.06 11.11 5.52
N GLU A 68 9.39 10.09 4.73
CA GLU A 68 10.78 9.83 4.38
C GLU A 68 11.36 10.96 3.55
N GLU A 69 10.59 11.45 2.60
CA GLU A 69 11.05 12.55 1.75
C GLU A 69 11.31 13.80 2.57
N ALA A 70 10.45 14.08 3.54
CA ALA A 70 10.63 15.23 4.41
C ALA A 70 11.91 15.13 5.22
N GLU A 71 12.29 13.92 5.61
CA GLU A 71 13.53 13.71 6.36
C GLU A 71 14.75 13.81 5.45
N LEU A 72 14.63 13.36 4.22
CA LEU A 72 15.75 13.33 3.31
C LEU A 72 16.06 14.68 2.67
N THR A 73 15.04 15.54 2.57
CA THR A 73 15.23 16.84 1.94
C THR A 73 14.88 17.93 2.94
N PRO A 74 15.68 18.04 3.93
CA PRO A 74 15.40 19.01 4.96
C PRO A 74 15.59 20.36 4.43
N HIS A 75 15.29 20.73 3.69
CA HIS A 75 15.32 21.85 3.32
C HIS A 75 16.15 22.61 2.84
N VAL A 76 16.35 22.24 2.43
CA VAL A 76 17.11 22.83 1.73
C VAL A 76 16.81 24.15 1.44
N ARG A 77 16.80 24.70 1.50
CA ARG A 77 16.52 25.66 1.23
C ARG A 77 16.83 26.16 1.52
#